data_a0159ca56401d83813c803fe0cac42d8
#
_entry.id   a0159ca56401d83813c803fe0cac42d8
#
_cell.length_a   1.000
_cell.length_b   1.000
_cell.length_c   1.000
_cell.angle_alpha   90.00
_cell.angle_beta   90.00
_cell.angle_gamma   90.00
#
_symmetry.space_group_name_H-M   'P 1'
#
loop_
_entity.id
_entity.type
_entity.pdbx_description
1 polymer ?
#
loop_
_entity_poly.entity_id
_entity_poly.type
_entity_poly.pdbx_seq_one_letter_code
_entity_poly.pdbx_strand_id
1 'polypeptide(L)'
;MSTEAAAGERTAYITCVLCEASCGLEVKLRDERITSIRGHEGDPLSRGHICPKGVALQDLHEDPDRLRRPVRREGDDWVEMDWDEAIELVAQRLVAVERAHGRNAIGVYLGNPNVHSLGAMTHGANLVRTLGSRSTFSATSVDQLPHQLMAWALYGHQFLMPVPDIDRTDLLVLIGHNPMASNGSIWTVPDFPGRRRELASRGGKLVVIDPRRTETAKVADAHHFVRPGTDVWVLLALLREVLALGASPAAYVDGIAEVRRAVEPFTPEVAQAFSGMPAAAIRGLAADLHGAGAAAVHGRMGVSTQAHGVVCQWAIQCLNIVTGNLDRPGGTMFTSPAVDLVGHKLLGAGHLGAWRSRVRGLPEFGGELPVSVLAEEILTPGE
;
A
#
# COMPACT_ATOMS: atom_id res chain seq x y z
N MET A 1 7.31 -52.84 13.57
CA MET A 1 7.68 -52.02 14.76
C MET A 1 7.59 -50.59 14.30
N SER A 2 6.43 -49.95 14.54
CA SER A 2 6.17 -48.56 14.29
C SER A 2 6.87 -47.77 15.39
N THR A 3 7.90 -47.00 15.06
CA THR A 3 8.47 -46.00 15.96
C THR A 3 7.43 -44.89 16.13
N GLU A 4 6.73 -44.90 17.25
CA GLU A 4 6.05 -43.70 17.74
C GLU A 4 7.07 -42.58 17.84
N ALA A 5 6.95 -41.58 16.96
CA ALA A 5 7.68 -40.33 17.13
C ALA A 5 7.15 -39.71 18.44
N ALA A 6 8.03 -39.54 19.41
CA ALA A 6 7.73 -38.86 20.65
C ALA A 6 7.01 -37.53 20.34
N ALA A 7 5.91 -37.30 21.02
CA ALA A 7 5.17 -36.05 20.99
C ALA A 7 6.12 -34.89 21.32
N GLY A 8 6.77 -34.31 20.31
CA GLY A 8 7.82 -33.33 20.43
C GLY A 8 7.33 -31.95 20.02
N GLU A 9 7.81 -30.95 20.71
CA GLU A 9 7.65 -29.58 20.27
C GLU A 9 8.32 -29.39 18.91
N ARG A 10 7.58 -28.86 17.91
CA ARG A 10 8.13 -28.51 16.61
C ARG A 10 8.06 -27.00 16.37
N THR A 11 9.02 -26.46 15.65
CA THR A 11 9.04 -25.07 15.24
C THR A 11 8.73 -24.95 13.74
N ALA A 12 7.82 -24.05 13.39
CA ALA A 12 7.52 -23.69 12.02
C ALA A 12 7.83 -22.22 11.79
N TYR A 13 8.41 -21.91 10.64
CA TYR A 13 8.66 -20.53 10.21
C TYR A 13 7.64 -20.18 9.13
N ILE A 14 6.90 -19.09 9.36
CA ILE A 14 5.85 -18.63 8.45
C ILE A 14 5.92 -17.12 8.27
N THR A 15 5.28 -16.61 7.24
CA THR A 15 5.05 -15.16 7.06
C THR A 15 3.71 -14.77 7.66
N CYS A 16 3.67 -13.66 8.40
CA CYS A 16 2.44 -13.11 8.96
C CYS A 16 1.49 -12.69 7.85
N VAL A 17 0.22 -13.12 7.95
CA VAL A 17 -0.81 -12.90 6.94
C VAL A 17 -1.74 -11.71 7.23
N LEU A 18 -1.46 -10.92 8.28
CA LEU A 18 -2.40 -9.89 8.75
C LEU A 18 -2.28 -8.56 8.02
N CYS A 19 -1.11 -8.23 7.48
CA CYS A 19 -0.90 -6.97 6.74
C CYS A 19 0.32 -7.06 5.82
N GLU A 20 0.50 -6.04 5.00
CA GLU A 20 1.58 -5.94 3.99
C GLU A 20 3.00 -5.92 4.59
N ALA A 21 3.15 -5.74 5.91
CA ALA A 21 4.47 -5.83 6.56
C ALA A 21 5.09 -7.23 6.47
N SER A 22 4.26 -8.27 6.29
CA SER A 22 4.71 -9.64 5.99
C SER A 22 5.81 -10.14 6.93
N CYS A 23 5.73 -9.82 8.24
CA CYS A 23 6.74 -10.16 9.22
C CYS A 23 6.99 -11.67 9.28
N GLY A 24 8.26 -12.08 9.36
CA GLY A 24 8.63 -13.47 9.63
C GLY A 24 8.24 -13.88 11.06
N LEU A 25 7.57 -15.01 11.19
CA LEU A 25 7.11 -15.55 12.46
C LEU A 25 7.78 -16.90 12.76
N GLU A 26 8.21 -17.08 13.99
CA GLU A 26 8.55 -18.36 14.59
C GLU A 26 7.35 -18.87 15.39
N VAL A 27 6.77 -20.00 14.96
CA VAL A 27 5.61 -20.62 15.59
C VAL A 27 6.02 -21.94 16.22
N LYS A 28 5.84 -22.08 17.52
CA LYS A 28 6.07 -23.34 18.23
C LYS A 28 4.76 -24.08 18.40
N LEU A 29 4.79 -25.37 18.11
CA LEU A 29 3.64 -26.27 18.18
C LEU A 29 3.98 -27.48 19.06
N ARG A 30 2.97 -27.92 19.84
CA ARG A 30 2.98 -29.19 20.55
C ARG A 30 1.64 -29.86 20.29
N ASP A 31 1.68 -31.09 19.78
CA ASP A 31 0.46 -31.85 19.46
C ASP A 31 -0.54 -31.04 18.63
N GLU A 32 -0.07 -30.40 17.55
CA GLU A 32 -0.84 -29.52 16.64
C GLU A 32 -1.42 -28.23 17.30
N ARG A 33 -1.15 -27.98 18.57
CA ARG A 33 -1.53 -26.72 19.24
C ARG A 33 -0.39 -25.72 19.18
N ILE A 34 -0.73 -24.49 18.94
CA ILE A 34 0.22 -23.38 18.99
C ILE A 34 0.55 -23.07 20.45
N THR A 35 1.83 -23.18 20.83
CA THR A 35 2.29 -22.88 22.19
C THR A 35 2.93 -21.48 22.28
N SER A 36 3.46 -20.95 21.17
CA SER A 36 3.96 -19.58 21.14
C SER A 36 4.09 -19.08 19.70
N ILE A 37 3.89 -17.77 19.50
CA ILE A 37 4.21 -17.06 18.27
C ILE A 37 5.15 -15.91 18.62
N ARG A 38 6.30 -15.85 17.94
CA ARG A 38 7.32 -14.78 18.11
C ARG A 38 7.77 -14.26 16.74
N GLY A 39 8.41 -13.10 16.72
CA GLY A 39 9.13 -12.65 15.54
C GLY A 39 10.33 -13.56 15.27
N HIS A 40 10.55 -13.88 14.00
CA HIS A 40 11.68 -14.67 13.55
C HIS A 40 12.92 -13.77 13.42
N GLU A 41 13.91 -13.93 14.30
CA GLU A 41 15.13 -13.10 14.32
C GLU A 41 15.96 -13.24 13.04
N GLY A 42 15.91 -14.40 12.39
CA GLY A 42 16.60 -14.66 11.12
C GLY A 42 15.87 -14.10 9.89
N ASP A 43 14.68 -13.50 10.03
CA ASP A 43 13.99 -12.86 8.90
C ASP A 43 14.70 -11.54 8.55
N PRO A 44 15.18 -11.38 7.30
CA PRO A 44 15.98 -10.21 6.92
C PRO A 44 15.18 -8.91 6.88
N LEU A 45 13.85 -8.98 6.70
CA LEU A 45 13.00 -7.80 6.61
C LEU A 45 12.51 -7.36 7.99
N SER A 46 11.89 -8.25 8.75
CA SER A 46 11.28 -7.93 10.05
C SER A 46 12.26 -8.01 11.22
N ARG A 47 13.41 -8.71 11.08
CA ARG A 47 14.51 -8.76 12.08
C ARG A 47 14.02 -9.09 13.50
N GLY A 48 13.11 -10.07 13.61
CA GLY A 48 12.52 -10.46 14.88
C GLY A 48 11.37 -9.57 15.37
N HIS A 49 10.98 -8.53 14.61
CA HIS A 49 9.83 -7.70 14.95
C HIS A 49 8.52 -8.46 14.79
N ILE A 50 7.64 -8.31 15.76
CA ILE A 50 6.24 -8.74 15.72
C ILE A 50 5.36 -7.71 16.43
N CYS A 51 4.23 -7.37 15.84
CA CYS A 51 3.24 -6.50 16.47
C CYS A 51 2.25 -7.32 17.33
N PRO A 52 1.50 -6.68 18.26
CA PRO A 52 0.52 -7.39 19.11
C PRO A 52 -0.49 -8.21 18.32
N LYS A 53 -0.90 -7.78 17.13
CA LYS A 53 -1.83 -8.53 16.27
C LYS A 53 -1.23 -9.85 15.78
N GLY A 54 0.07 -9.87 15.48
CA GLY A 54 0.78 -11.10 15.08
C GLY A 54 0.84 -12.12 16.20
N VAL A 55 1.03 -11.67 17.45
CA VAL A 55 0.97 -12.55 18.64
C VAL A 55 -0.43 -13.13 18.83
N ALA A 56 -1.47 -12.31 18.66
CA ALA A 56 -2.87 -12.71 18.82
C ALA A 56 -3.39 -13.68 17.73
N LEU A 57 -2.59 -14.01 16.71
CA LEU A 57 -2.95 -15.04 15.73
C LEU A 57 -3.20 -16.41 16.37
N GLN A 58 -2.57 -16.71 17.51
CA GLN A 58 -2.83 -17.93 18.27
C GLN A 58 -4.29 -17.97 18.72
N ASP A 59 -4.77 -16.91 19.36
CA ASP A 59 -6.14 -16.83 19.88
C ASP A 59 -7.15 -16.96 18.72
N LEU A 60 -6.88 -16.30 17.58
CA LEU A 60 -7.72 -16.41 16.38
C LEU A 60 -7.72 -17.84 15.80
N HIS A 61 -6.58 -18.54 15.82
CA HIS A 61 -6.47 -19.90 15.31
C HIS A 61 -7.26 -20.90 16.16
N GLU A 62 -7.25 -20.72 17.48
CA GLU A 62 -7.85 -21.61 18.46
C GLU A 62 -9.29 -21.22 18.85
N ASP A 63 -9.77 -20.08 18.35
CA ASP A 63 -11.11 -19.57 18.62
C ASP A 63 -12.18 -20.64 18.30
N PRO A 64 -13.04 -21.01 19.26
CA PRO A 64 -14.09 -22.03 19.07
C PRO A 64 -15.14 -21.58 18.03
N ASP A 65 -15.37 -20.28 17.88
CA ASP A 65 -16.33 -19.72 16.93
C ASP A 65 -15.77 -19.59 15.51
N ARG A 66 -14.48 -19.91 15.31
CA ARG A 66 -13.86 -19.88 13.99
C ARG A 66 -14.44 -20.95 13.08
N LEU A 67 -14.98 -20.54 11.93
CA LEU A 67 -15.45 -21.47 10.91
C LEU A 67 -14.28 -22.32 10.38
N ARG A 68 -14.46 -23.65 10.39
CA ARG A 68 -13.46 -24.63 9.91
C ARG A 68 -13.94 -25.39 8.67
N ARG A 69 -15.23 -25.31 8.39
CA ARG A 69 -15.89 -25.89 7.23
C ARG A 69 -16.79 -24.86 6.54
N PRO A 70 -17.12 -25.05 5.26
CA PRO A 70 -18.16 -24.26 4.61
C PRO A 70 -19.49 -24.42 5.35
N VAL A 71 -20.28 -23.37 5.37
CA VAL A 71 -21.63 -23.38 5.94
C VAL A 71 -22.64 -22.85 4.94
N ARG A 72 -23.83 -23.42 4.91
CA ARG A 72 -24.96 -22.94 4.13
C ARG A 72 -26.07 -22.47 5.08
N ARG A 73 -26.69 -21.35 4.75
CA ARG A 73 -27.84 -20.87 5.49
C ARG A 73 -29.10 -21.64 5.10
N GLU A 74 -29.79 -22.21 6.08
CA GLU A 74 -31.09 -22.90 5.93
C GLU A 74 -32.10 -22.27 6.91
N GLY A 75 -32.97 -21.39 6.41
CA GLY A 75 -33.80 -20.56 7.25
C GLY A 75 -32.99 -19.61 8.12
N ASP A 76 -33.07 -19.76 9.44
CA ASP A 76 -32.28 -18.97 10.41
C ASP A 76 -31.01 -19.69 10.88
N ASP A 77 -30.80 -20.94 10.49
CA ASP A 77 -29.67 -21.78 10.92
C ASP A 77 -28.53 -21.77 9.90
N TRP A 78 -27.31 -22.08 10.36
CA TRP A 78 -26.12 -22.33 9.56
C TRP A 78 -25.77 -23.80 9.64
N VAL A 79 -25.80 -24.51 8.50
CA VAL A 79 -25.52 -25.94 8.38
C VAL A 79 -24.18 -26.15 7.73
N GLU A 80 -23.31 -26.94 8.36
CA GLU A 80 -22.04 -27.35 7.77
C GLU A 80 -22.26 -28.20 6.54
N MET A 81 -21.35 -28.05 5.56
CA MET A 81 -21.33 -28.85 4.34
C MET A 81 -19.89 -29.21 3.94
N ASP A 82 -19.74 -30.21 3.10
CA ASP A 82 -18.43 -30.59 2.59
C ASP A 82 -17.91 -29.58 1.56
N TRP A 83 -16.57 -29.52 1.41
CA TRP A 83 -15.91 -28.59 0.49
C TRP A 83 -16.33 -28.80 -0.96
N ASP A 84 -16.40 -30.07 -1.42
CA ASP A 84 -16.78 -30.39 -2.80
C ASP A 84 -18.22 -29.96 -3.08
N GLU A 85 -19.14 -30.20 -2.14
CA GLU A 85 -20.53 -29.75 -2.23
C GLU A 85 -20.61 -28.20 -2.27
N ALA A 86 -19.81 -27.52 -1.43
CA ALA A 86 -19.80 -26.06 -1.39
C ALA A 86 -19.28 -25.46 -2.71
N ILE A 87 -18.20 -26.00 -3.24
CA ILE A 87 -17.60 -25.54 -4.51
C ILE A 87 -18.57 -25.74 -5.67
N GLU A 88 -19.19 -26.92 -5.76
CA GLU A 88 -20.18 -27.24 -6.80
C GLU A 88 -21.40 -26.31 -6.71
N LEU A 89 -21.91 -26.07 -5.51
CA LEU A 89 -23.04 -25.15 -5.30
C LEU A 89 -22.70 -23.73 -5.75
N VAL A 90 -21.51 -23.22 -5.40
CA VAL A 90 -21.06 -21.88 -5.82
C VAL A 90 -20.91 -21.82 -7.34
N ALA A 91 -20.29 -22.81 -7.95
CA ALA A 91 -20.10 -22.88 -9.39
C ALA A 91 -21.43 -22.88 -10.15
N GLN A 92 -22.39 -23.71 -9.73
CA GLN A 92 -23.73 -23.77 -10.31
C GLN A 92 -24.45 -22.42 -10.21
N ARG A 93 -24.37 -21.74 -9.06
CA ARG A 93 -25.00 -20.43 -8.85
C ARG A 93 -24.40 -19.35 -9.74
N LEU A 94 -23.07 -19.29 -9.83
CA LEU A 94 -22.38 -18.33 -10.69
C LEU A 94 -22.73 -18.54 -12.17
N VAL A 95 -22.74 -19.80 -12.65
CA VAL A 95 -23.14 -20.13 -14.02
C VAL A 95 -24.62 -19.78 -14.26
N ALA A 96 -25.49 -19.98 -13.31
CA ALA A 96 -26.90 -19.62 -13.44
C ALA A 96 -27.09 -18.10 -13.56
N VAL A 97 -26.38 -17.31 -12.78
CA VAL A 97 -26.40 -15.83 -12.87
C VAL A 97 -25.84 -15.38 -14.21
N GLU A 98 -24.70 -15.94 -14.65
CA GLU A 98 -24.11 -15.59 -15.95
C GLU A 98 -25.08 -15.88 -17.10
N ARG A 99 -25.74 -17.03 -17.09
CA ARG A 99 -26.70 -17.42 -18.14
C ARG A 99 -27.96 -16.52 -18.17
N ALA A 100 -28.44 -16.11 -17.00
CA ALA A 100 -29.65 -15.32 -16.89
C ALA A 100 -29.44 -13.82 -17.14
N HIS A 101 -28.28 -13.29 -16.73
CA HIS A 101 -28.05 -11.85 -16.62
C HIS A 101 -26.71 -11.37 -17.21
N GLY A 102 -25.91 -12.28 -17.76
CA GLY A 102 -24.58 -11.97 -18.29
C GLY A 102 -23.50 -11.86 -17.22
N ARG A 103 -22.23 -11.86 -17.66
CA ARG A 103 -21.05 -11.89 -16.77
C ARG A 103 -20.95 -10.69 -15.85
N ASN A 104 -21.37 -9.52 -16.31
CA ASN A 104 -21.26 -8.28 -15.53
C ASN A 104 -22.25 -8.19 -14.36
N ALA A 105 -23.23 -9.11 -14.29
CA ALA A 105 -24.10 -9.29 -13.12
C ALA A 105 -23.40 -9.95 -11.93
N ILE A 106 -22.19 -10.51 -12.14
CA ILE A 106 -21.36 -11.06 -11.09
C ILE A 106 -20.40 -9.97 -10.60
N GLY A 107 -20.62 -9.47 -9.39
CA GLY A 107 -19.72 -8.54 -8.74
C GLY A 107 -18.59 -9.27 -8.02
N VAL A 108 -17.35 -8.77 -8.16
CA VAL A 108 -16.17 -9.26 -7.43
C VAL A 108 -15.62 -8.14 -6.56
N TYR A 109 -15.51 -8.36 -5.26
CA TYR A 109 -14.84 -7.44 -4.34
C TYR A 109 -13.65 -8.13 -3.69
N LEU A 110 -12.45 -7.59 -3.90
CA LEU A 110 -11.21 -8.12 -3.34
C LEU A 110 -10.77 -7.30 -2.13
N GLY A 111 -10.60 -7.97 -1.00
CA GLY A 111 -10.09 -7.37 0.23
C GLY A 111 -8.56 -7.43 0.33
N ASN A 112 -7.98 -6.61 1.21
CA ASN A 112 -6.54 -6.54 1.45
C ASN A 112 -5.87 -7.90 1.77
N PRO A 113 -6.46 -8.83 2.54
CA PRO A 113 -5.83 -10.12 2.81
C PRO A 113 -5.43 -10.94 1.57
N ASN A 114 -6.03 -10.67 0.41
CA ASN A 114 -5.67 -11.36 -0.83
C ASN A 114 -4.24 -11.05 -1.32
N VAL A 115 -3.67 -9.90 -0.96
CA VAL A 115 -2.33 -9.49 -1.41
C VAL A 115 -1.19 -10.03 -0.54
N HIS A 116 -1.48 -10.65 0.61
CA HIS A 116 -0.49 -11.32 1.48
C HIS A 116 -0.91 -12.75 1.86
N SER A 117 -1.75 -13.36 1.04
CA SER A 117 -2.07 -14.79 1.06
C SER A 117 -1.57 -15.43 -0.22
N LEU A 118 -0.57 -16.31 -0.12
CA LEU A 118 0.01 -16.98 -1.29
C LEU A 118 -1.06 -17.75 -2.09
N GLY A 119 -1.97 -18.46 -1.43
CA GLY A 119 -3.06 -19.16 -2.08
C GLY A 119 -4.00 -18.25 -2.86
N ALA A 120 -4.38 -17.10 -2.28
CA ALA A 120 -5.22 -16.11 -2.97
C ALA A 120 -4.49 -15.48 -4.17
N MET A 121 -3.20 -15.15 -4.03
CA MET A 121 -2.42 -14.57 -5.13
C MET A 121 -2.23 -15.52 -6.30
N THR A 122 -1.99 -16.81 -6.03
CA THR A 122 -1.71 -17.80 -7.08
C THR A 122 -2.97 -18.34 -7.76
N HIS A 123 -4.10 -18.42 -7.05
CA HIS A 123 -5.35 -19.02 -7.56
C HIS A 123 -6.48 -17.99 -7.75
N GLY A 124 -6.59 -16.97 -6.89
CA GLY A 124 -7.66 -15.99 -6.95
C GLY A 124 -7.69 -15.19 -8.26
N ALA A 125 -6.52 -14.81 -8.79
CA ALA A 125 -6.43 -14.12 -10.07
C ALA A 125 -7.00 -14.93 -11.24
N ASN A 126 -6.83 -16.27 -11.22
CA ASN A 126 -7.38 -17.16 -12.24
C ASN A 126 -8.91 -17.25 -12.14
N LEU A 127 -9.45 -17.30 -10.91
CA LEU A 127 -10.90 -17.26 -10.70
C LEU A 127 -11.50 -15.96 -11.25
N VAL A 128 -10.94 -14.80 -10.91
CA VAL A 128 -11.42 -13.49 -11.40
C VAL A 128 -11.39 -13.42 -12.93
N ARG A 129 -10.29 -13.89 -13.56
CA ARG A 129 -10.19 -13.93 -15.02
C ARG A 129 -11.24 -14.86 -15.65
N THR A 130 -11.50 -16.01 -15.03
CA THR A 130 -12.50 -16.97 -15.52
C THR A 130 -13.91 -16.40 -15.46
N LEU A 131 -14.25 -15.68 -14.40
CA LEU A 131 -15.52 -14.97 -14.30
C LEU A 131 -15.68 -13.92 -15.40
N GLY A 132 -14.59 -13.24 -15.78
CA GLY A 132 -14.57 -12.28 -16.88
C GLY A 132 -15.52 -11.08 -16.70
N SER A 133 -15.90 -10.79 -15.46
CA SER A 133 -16.76 -9.65 -15.14
C SER A 133 -16.01 -8.33 -15.17
N ARG A 134 -16.67 -7.28 -15.64
CA ARG A 134 -16.21 -5.88 -15.53
C ARG A 134 -16.58 -5.24 -14.19
N SER A 135 -17.43 -5.88 -13.40
CA SER A 135 -17.87 -5.43 -12.07
C SER A 135 -16.89 -5.87 -11.00
N THR A 136 -15.62 -5.48 -11.15
CA THR A 136 -14.53 -5.81 -10.21
C THR A 136 -14.16 -4.58 -9.40
N PHE A 137 -14.05 -4.74 -8.09
CA PHE A 137 -13.83 -3.68 -7.11
C PHE A 137 -12.84 -4.13 -6.05
N SER A 138 -12.13 -3.16 -5.47
CA SER A 138 -11.35 -3.34 -4.24
C SER A 138 -11.26 -2.02 -3.48
N ALA A 139 -10.56 -2.02 -2.34
CA ALA A 139 -10.27 -0.78 -1.62
C ALA A 139 -9.28 0.14 -2.36
N THR A 140 -8.62 -0.31 -3.42
CA THR A 140 -7.55 0.40 -4.14
C THR A 140 -7.95 1.83 -4.49
N SER A 141 -9.16 2.06 -5.00
CA SER A 141 -9.62 3.38 -5.45
C SER A 141 -9.88 4.39 -4.34
N VAL A 142 -9.97 3.96 -3.08
CA VAL A 142 -10.10 4.82 -1.88
C VAL A 142 -8.86 4.75 -0.99
N ASP A 143 -7.78 4.20 -1.48
CA ASP A 143 -6.52 4.02 -0.77
C ASP A 143 -5.31 4.41 -1.64
N GLN A 144 -4.79 3.46 -2.42
CA GLN A 144 -3.48 3.55 -3.08
C GLN A 144 -3.55 3.89 -4.57
N LEU A 145 -4.72 4.04 -5.16
CA LEU A 145 -4.87 4.31 -6.60
C LEU A 145 -4.01 5.48 -7.09
N PRO A 146 -3.88 6.63 -6.37
CA PRO A 146 -2.98 7.70 -6.78
C PRO A 146 -1.51 7.28 -6.95
N HIS A 147 -1.00 6.35 -6.14
CA HIS A 147 0.34 5.78 -6.31
C HIS A 147 0.44 4.94 -7.58
N GLN A 148 -0.53 4.05 -7.80
CA GLN A 148 -0.56 3.18 -8.98
C GLN A 148 -0.70 3.98 -10.28
N LEU A 149 -1.58 4.99 -10.29
CA LEU A 149 -1.77 5.85 -11.45
C LEU A 149 -0.50 6.63 -11.79
N MET A 150 0.20 7.15 -10.75
CA MET A 150 1.46 7.87 -10.97
C MET A 150 2.60 6.93 -11.36
N ALA A 151 2.68 5.72 -10.79
CA ALA A 151 3.65 4.72 -11.21
C ALA A 151 3.44 4.32 -12.67
N TRP A 152 2.20 4.10 -13.08
CA TRP A 152 1.85 3.83 -14.47
C TRP A 152 2.25 4.98 -15.41
N ALA A 153 1.92 6.22 -15.04
CA ALA A 153 2.17 7.39 -15.87
C ALA A 153 3.68 7.73 -15.99
N LEU A 154 4.46 7.58 -14.91
CA LEU A 154 5.87 7.97 -14.86
C LEU A 154 6.81 6.82 -15.23
N TYR A 155 6.46 5.57 -14.87
CA TYR A 155 7.36 4.42 -14.98
C TYR A 155 6.81 3.31 -15.90
N GLY A 156 5.63 3.50 -16.48
CA GLY A 156 5.03 2.58 -17.46
C GLY A 156 4.34 1.35 -16.85
N HIS A 157 4.32 1.20 -15.52
CA HIS A 157 3.65 0.07 -14.87
C HIS A 157 3.10 0.45 -13.49
N GLN A 158 1.83 0.12 -13.21
CA GLN A 158 1.12 0.50 -11.98
C GLN A 158 1.74 0.01 -10.67
N PHE A 159 2.55 -1.04 -10.72
CA PHE A 159 3.22 -1.62 -9.54
C PHE A 159 4.69 -1.21 -9.39
N LEU A 160 5.21 -0.35 -10.26
CA LEU A 160 6.53 0.26 -10.08
C LEU A 160 6.44 1.46 -9.13
N MET A 161 6.10 1.19 -7.88
CA MET A 161 5.95 2.21 -6.82
C MET A 161 7.23 2.27 -5.99
N PRO A 162 8.07 3.33 -6.13
CA PRO A 162 9.29 3.45 -5.35
C PRO A 162 8.99 3.64 -3.86
N VAL A 163 9.78 3.02 -3.01
CA VAL A 163 9.66 3.07 -1.55
C VAL A 163 10.95 3.58 -0.89
N PRO A 164 10.90 4.26 0.27
CA PRO A 164 12.08 4.77 0.94
C PRO A 164 13.06 3.69 1.39
N ASP A 165 14.35 3.97 1.24
CA ASP A 165 15.43 3.18 1.83
C ASP A 165 15.85 3.79 3.19
N ILE A 166 15.04 3.58 4.23
CA ILE A 166 15.29 4.14 5.56
C ILE A 166 16.60 3.67 6.19
N ASP A 167 17.09 2.50 5.79
CA ASP A 167 18.30 1.92 6.39
C ASP A 167 19.56 2.69 5.98
N ARG A 168 19.48 3.54 4.93
CA ARG A 168 20.63 4.32 4.40
C ARG A 168 20.32 5.79 4.16
N THR A 169 19.09 6.25 4.29
CA THR A 169 18.73 7.66 4.10
C THR A 169 19.31 8.57 5.19
N ASP A 170 19.59 9.82 4.84
CA ASP A 170 19.98 10.88 5.77
C ASP A 170 18.80 11.77 6.15
N LEU A 171 17.82 11.93 5.23
CA LEU A 171 16.63 12.71 5.45
C LEU A 171 15.39 11.97 4.95
N LEU A 172 14.50 11.61 5.86
CA LEU A 172 13.21 11.00 5.55
C LEU A 172 12.08 12.01 5.77
N VAL A 173 11.35 12.32 4.72
CA VAL A 173 10.17 13.20 4.77
C VAL A 173 8.91 12.38 4.54
N LEU A 174 8.04 12.31 5.54
CA LEU A 174 6.78 11.58 5.50
C LEU A 174 5.58 12.53 5.48
N ILE A 175 4.66 12.35 4.54
CA ILE A 175 3.50 13.22 4.33
C ILE A 175 2.22 12.38 4.40
N GLY A 176 1.35 12.68 5.38
CA GLY A 176 0.12 11.91 5.59
C GLY A 176 0.39 10.41 5.77
N HIS A 177 1.49 10.07 6.45
CA HIS A 177 1.97 8.70 6.60
C HIS A 177 2.38 8.41 8.05
N ASN A 178 1.84 7.35 8.64
CA ASN A 178 2.06 6.98 10.04
C ASN A 178 2.60 5.54 10.21
N PRO A 179 3.85 5.25 9.79
CA PRO A 179 4.42 3.90 9.84
C PRO A 179 4.55 3.33 11.27
N MET A 180 4.61 4.15 12.31
CA MET A 180 4.53 3.69 13.70
C MET A 180 3.25 2.88 13.99
N ALA A 181 2.16 3.17 13.29
CA ALA A 181 0.88 2.45 13.44
C ALA A 181 0.66 1.41 12.34
N SER A 182 1.09 1.69 11.09
CA SER A 182 0.77 0.89 9.90
C SER A 182 1.85 -0.10 9.47
N ASN A 183 3.03 -0.07 10.09
CA ASN A 183 4.23 -0.77 9.59
C ASN A 183 4.58 -0.40 8.12
N GLY A 184 4.20 0.79 7.70
CA GLY A 184 4.53 1.35 6.38
C GLY A 184 3.52 1.10 5.28
N SER A 185 2.60 0.14 5.41
CA SER A 185 1.68 -0.25 4.35
C SER A 185 2.44 -0.59 3.05
N ILE A 186 2.17 -0.01 1.88
CA ILE A 186 2.88 -0.26 0.60
C ILE A 186 4.41 -0.27 0.77
N TRP A 187 4.95 0.55 1.67
CA TRP A 187 6.39 0.60 1.93
C TRP A 187 6.93 -0.67 2.58
N THR A 188 6.09 -1.40 3.34
CA THR A 188 6.51 -2.64 4.01
C THR A 188 7.76 -2.41 4.87
N VAL A 189 7.60 -1.68 5.98
CA VAL A 189 8.70 -1.31 6.88
C VAL A 189 8.41 -1.81 8.31
N PRO A 190 8.47 -3.14 8.55
CA PRO A 190 8.37 -3.68 9.90
C PRO A 190 9.49 -3.14 10.77
N ASP A 191 9.26 -3.10 12.09
CA ASP A 191 10.17 -2.48 13.05
C ASP A 191 10.55 -1.02 12.71
N PHE A 192 9.58 -0.24 12.29
CA PHE A 192 9.81 1.20 12.07
C PHE A 192 10.42 1.89 13.30
N PRO A 193 10.03 1.59 14.56
CA PRO A 193 10.69 2.14 15.75
C PRO A 193 12.18 1.87 15.83
N GLY A 194 12.62 0.64 15.52
CA GLY A 194 14.05 0.27 15.47
C GLY A 194 14.78 1.02 14.38
N ARG A 195 14.25 0.99 13.16
CA ARG A 195 14.82 1.70 12.00
C ARG A 195 14.90 3.21 12.21
N ARG A 196 13.91 3.82 12.90
CA ARG A 196 13.95 5.24 13.28
C ARG A 196 15.11 5.53 14.26
N ARG A 197 15.36 4.64 15.23
CA ARG A 197 16.54 4.77 16.13
C ARG A 197 17.85 4.65 15.36
N GLU A 198 17.94 3.70 14.44
CA GLU A 198 19.11 3.53 13.56
C GLU A 198 19.33 4.77 12.67
N LEU A 199 18.28 5.34 12.08
CA LEU A 199 18.34 6.60 11.33
C LEU A 199 18.95 7.72 12.21
N ALA A 200 18.42 7.91 13.42
CA ALA A 200 18.93 8.92 14.34
C ALA A 200 20.41 8.67 14.76
N SER A 201 20.78 7.42 14.99
CA SER A 201 22.17 7.07 15.40
C SER A 201 23.20 7.39 14.32
N ARG A 202 22.79 7.46 13.05
CA ARG A 202 23.62 7.89 11.93
C ARG A 202 23.58 9.41 11.70
N GLY A 203 22.87 10.17 12.53
CA GLY A 203 22.67 11.61 12.35
C GLY A 203 21.58 11.99 11.35
N GLY A 204 20.84 11.00 10.84
CA GLY A 204 19.75 11.22 9.91
C GLY A 204 18.50 11.80 10.59
N LYS A 205 17.66 12.48 9.82
CA LYS A 205 16.48 13.22 10.29
C LYS A 205 15.18 12.64 9.74
N LEU A 206 14.15 12.67 10.56
CA LEU A 206 12.76 12.40 10.19
C LEU A 206 11.94 13.68 10.28
N VAL A 207 11.35 14.09 9.16
CA VAL A 207 10.39 15.19 9.08
C VAL A 207 9.00 14.64 8.74
N VAL A 208 7.98 15.06 9.47
CA VAL A 208 6.59 14.66 9.24
C VAL A 208 5.74 15.87 8.91
N ILE A 209 4.96 15.78 7.84
CA ILE A 209 3.90 16.74 7.48
C ILE A 209 2.58 16.01 7.63
N ASP A 210 1.77 16.41 8.60
CA ASP A 210 0.50 15.75 8.93
C ASP A 210 -0.40 16.71 9.72
N PRO A 211 -1.70 16.77 9.42
CA PRO A 211 -2.65 17.59 10.19
C PRO A 211 -2.82 17.13 11.63
N ARG A 212 -2.37 15.93 11.96
CA ARG A 212 -2.45 15.33 13.30
C ARG A 212 -1.06 15.02 13.83
N ARG A 213 -0.83 15.23 15.11
CA ARG A 213 0.38 14.78 15.79
C ARG A 213 0.31 13.26 16.02
N THR A 214 0.59 12.51 14.96
CA THR A 214 0.56 11.04 14.94
C THR A 214 1.64 10.42 15.81
N GLU A 215 1.61 9.10 15.96
CA GLU A 215 2.65 8.34 16.66
C GLU A 215 4.01 8.53 15.98
N THR A 216 4.03 8.61 14.65
CA THR A 216 5.25 8.91 13.87
C THR A 216 5.69 10.37 14.07
N ALA A 217 4.75 11.32 14.10
CA ALA A 217 5.07 12.71 14.34
C ALA A 217 5.63 12.98 15.77
N LYS A 218 5.27 12.16 16.76
CA LYS A 218 5.81 12.24 18.12
C LYS A 218 7.30 11.85 18.21
N VAL A 219 7.79 11.03 17.30
CA VAL A 219 9.20 10.59 17.26
C VAL A 219 10.00 11.25 16.13
N ALA A 220 9.40 12.18 15.41
CA ALA A 220 10.04 12.96 14.36
C ALA A 220 10.92 14.08 14.96
N ASP A 221 11.98 14.45 14.20
CA ASP A 221 12.83 15.61 14.53
C ASP A 221 12.11 16.93 14.26
N ALA A 222 11.22 16.94 13.25
CA ALA A 222 10.34 18.06 12.96
C ALA A 222 8.94 17.56 12.54
N HIS A 223 7.91 18.27 13.02
CA HIS A 223 6.53 18.04 12.62
C HIS A 223 5.90 19.35 12.19
N HIS A 224 5.37 19.37 10.98
CA HIS A 224 4.66 20.51 10.42
C HIS A 224 3.17 20.18 10.28
N PHE A 225 2.33 20.98 10.92
CA PHE A 225 0.89 20.91 10.72
C PHE A 225 0.51 21.50 9.36
N VAL A 226 -0.45 20.87 8.71
CA VAL A 226 -1.03 21.32 7.45
C VAL A 226 -2.55 21.23 7.56
N ARG A 227 -3.29 22.15 6.94
CA ARG A 227 -4.75 22.01 6.86
C ARG A 227 -5.10 20.78 6.03
N PRO A 228 -6.03 19.92 6.45
CA PRO A 228 -6.44 18.75 5.68
C PRO A 228 -6.81 19.10 4.24
N GLY A 229 -6.31 18.32 3.27
CA GLY A 229 -6.61 18.51 1.85
C GLY A 229 -5.80 19.61 1.15
N THR A 230 -4.82 20.22 1.84
CA THR A 230 -4.00 21.30 1.27
C THR A 230 -2.54 20.92 1.04
N ASP A 231 -2.19 19.67 1.20
CA ASP A 231 -0.84 19.12 1.00
C ASP A 231 -0.28 19.47 -0.38
N VAL A 232 -1.15 19.52 -1.39
CA VAL A 232 -0.77 19.85 -2.78
C VAL A 232 -0.05 21.20 -2.87
N TRP A 233 -0.50 22.20 -2.12
CA TRP A 233 0.13 23.54 -2.10
C TRP A 233 1.54 23.50 -1.53
N VAL A 234 1.73 22.74 -0.44
CA VAL A 234 3.05 22.55 0.18
C VAL A 234 3.99 21.80 -0.74
N LEU A 235 3.52 20.72 -1.34
CA LEU A 235 4.33 19.87 -2.22
C LEU A 235 4.77 20.59 -3.49
N LEU A 236 3.87 21.34 -4.13
CA LEU A 236 4.21 22.12 -5.33
C LEU A 236 5.16 23.28 -5.01
N ALA A 237 4.97 23.96 -3.87
CA ALA A 237 5.89 25.00 -3.42
C ALA A 237 7.27 24.42 -3.06
N LEU A 238 7.31 23.27 -2.38
CA LEU A 238 8.55 22.58 -2.07
C LEU A 238 9.31 22.19 -3.34
N LEU A 239 8.62 21.62 -4.34
CA LEU A 239 9.20 21.28 -5.64
C LEU A 239 9.74 22.50 -6.37
N ARG A 240 8.99 23.63 -6.35
CA ARG A 240 9.44 24.91 -6.90
C ARG A 240 10.75 25.37 -6.26
N GLU A 241 10.81 25.39 -4.92
CA GLU A 241 12.01 25.86 -4.19
C GLU A 241 13.21 24.94 -4.43
N VAL A 242 13.04 23.63 -4.40
CA VAL A 242 14.11 22.65 -4.70
C VAL A 242 14.67 22.87 -6.11
N LEU A 243 13.81 23.10 -7.10
CA LEU A 243 14.22 23.42 -8.47
C LEU A 243 14.92 24.78 -8.54
N ALA A 244 14.49 25.80 -7.79
CA ALA A 244 15.12 27.11 -7.72
C ALA A 244 16.53 27.07 -7.11
N LEU A 245 16.80 26.14 -6.20
CA LEU A 245 18.14 25.87 -5.62
C LEU A 245 19.10 25.20 -6.61
N GLY A 246 18.66 24.86 -7.81
CA GLY A 246 19.51 24.28 -8.84
C GLY A 246 19.46 22.76 -8.91
N ALA A 247 18.52 22.12 -8.18
CA ALA A 247 18.32 20.69 -8.31
C ALA A 247 18.03 20.30 -9.77
N SER A 248 18.66 19.25 -10.23
CA SER A 248 18.57 18.76 -11.61
C SER A 248 18.59 17.24 -11.62
N PRO A 249 17.65 16.60 -12.29
CA PRO A 249 17.59 15.14 -12.39
C PRO A 249 18.69 14.60 -13.30
N ALA A 250 18.80 13.27 -13.34
CA ALA A 250 19.64 12.58 -14.30
C ALA A 250 19.24 12.92 -15.75
N ALA A 251 20.23 12.85 -16.65
CA ALA A 251 20.07 13.28 -18.06
C ALA A 251 19.01 12.49 -18.87
N TYR A 252 18.57 11.33 -18.36
CA TYR A 252 17.54 10.51 -19.00
C TYR A 252 16.11 10.92 -18.62
N VAL A 253 15.95 11.97 -17.80
CA VAL A 253 14.61 12.44 -17.36
C VAL A 253 14.20 13.61 -18.25
N ASP A 254 13.06 13.45 -18.90
CA ASP A 254 12.46 14.47 -19.76
C ASP A 254 11.39 15.30 -19.01
N GLY A 255 11.00 16.44 -19.59
CA GLY A 255 9.87 17.24 -19.11
C GLY A 255 10.16 18.19 -17.94
N ILE A 256 11.41 18.39 -17.53
CA ILE A 256 11.76 19.27 -16.39
C ILE A 256 11.42 20.73 -16.63
N ALA A 257 11.52 21.19 -17.87
CA ALA A 257 11.14 22.57 -18.22
C ALA A 257 9.62 22.79 -18.03
N GLU A 258 8.81 21.79 -18.35
CA GLU A 258 7.37 21.76 -18.14
C GLU A 258 7.03 21.76 -16.65
N VAL A 259 7.72 20.94 -15.86
CA VAL A 259 7.57 20.90 -14.39
C VAL A 259 7.87 22.28 -13.80
N ARG A 260 9.00 22.92 -14.19
CA ARG A 260 9.35 24.27 -13.72
C ARG A 260 8.25 25.29 -14.01
N ARG A 261 7.72 25.30 -15.24
CA ARG A 261 6.60 26.19 -15.60
C ARG A 261 5.33 25.89 -14.79
N ALA A 262 5.02 24.62 -14.61
CA ALA A 262 3.81 24.19 -13.90
C ALA A 262 3.83 24.58 -12.41
N VAL A 263 5.00 24.56 -11.77
CA VAL A 263 5.11 24.87 -10.33
C VAL A 263 5.42 26.34 -10.05
N GLU A 264 5.72 27.17 -11.04
CA GLU A 264 6.08 28.59 -10.90
C GLU A 264 5.10 29.39 -10.04
N PRO A 265 3.76 29.26 -10.18
CA PRO A 265 2.80 30.05 -9.37
C PRO A 265 2.76 29.66 -7.90
N PHE A 266 3.28 28.50 -7.54
CA PHE A 266 3.16 27.95 -6.18
C PHE A 266 4.32 28.41 -5.30
N THR A 267 4.32 29.70 -4.90
CA THR A 267 5.34 30.20 -3.98
C THR A 267 5.08 29.72 -2.54
N PRO A 268 6.12 29.68 -1.69
CA PRO A 268 5.93 29.34 -0.28
C PRO A 268 4.91 30.23 0.45
N GLU A 269 4.77 31.51 0.07
CA GLU A 269 3.77 32.44 0.62
C GLU A 269 2.35 32.02 0.23
N VAL A 270 2.16 31.64 -1.03
CA VAL A 270 0.87 31.11 -1.51
C VAL A 270 0.54 29.80 -0.77
N ALA A 271 1.51 28.89 -0.68
CA ALA A 271 1.33 27.64 0.05
C ALA A 271 0.99 27.88 1.53
N GLN A 272 1.65 28.82 2.21
CA GLN A 272 1.33 29.21 3.59
C GLN A 272 -0.11 29.69 3.73
N ALA A 273 -0.59 30.53 2.81
CA ALA A 273 -1.96 31.08 2.88
C ALA A 273 -3.01 29.94 2.85
N PHE A 274 -2.81 28.92 2.02
CA PHE A 274 -3.74 27.79 1.90
C PHE A 274 -3.53 26.73 2.97
N SER A 275 -2.29 26.33 3.22
CA SER A 275 -1.97 25.17 4.08
C SER A 275 -1.79 25.52 5.55
N GLY A 276 -1.40 26.76 5.85
CA GLY A 276 -0.99 27.18 7.19
C GLY A 276 0.45 26.82 7.55
N MET A 277 1.16 26.03 6.73
CA MET A 277 2.58 25.76 6.95
C MET A 277 3.40 27.01 6.64
N PRO A 278 4.28 27.48 7.55
CA PRO A 278 5.05 28.71 7.34
C PRO A 278 5.94 28.66 6.09
N ALA A 279 5.97 29.71 5.30
CA ALA A 279 6.82 29.81 4.10
C ALA A 279 8.30 29.58 4.41
N ALA A 280 8.77 30.07 5.56
CA ALA A 280 10.15 29.80 6.01
C ALA A 280 10.42 28.31 6.25
N ALA A 281 9.44 27.57 6.78
CA ALA A 281 9.57 26.12 6.99
C ALA A 281 9.62 25.35 5.64
N ILE A 282 8.84 25.78 4.64
CA ILE A 282 8.89 25.20 3.28
C ILE A 282 10.27 25.42 2.66
N ARG A 283 10.82 26.66 2.76
CA ARG A 283 12.18 26.96 2.25
C ARG A 283 13.26 26.19 3.00
N GLY A 284 13.15 26.10 4.33
CA GLY A 284 14.08 25.30 5.13
C GLY A 284 14.10 23.85 4.73
N LEU A 285 12.92 23.23 4.54
CA LEU A 285 12.82 21.84 4.09
C LEU A 285 13.34 21.65 2.66
N ALA A 286 13.14 22.64 1.77
CA ALA A 286 13.70 22.60 0.41
C ALA A 286 15.23 22.63 0.44
N ALA A 287 15.82 23.47 1.31
CA ALA A 287 17.26 23.52 1.50
C ALA A 287 17.81 22.21 2.09
N ASP A 288 17.12 21.65 3.09
CA ASP A 288 17.49 20.35 3.67
C ASP A 288 17.46 19.22 2.61
N LEU A 289 16.42 19.16 1.78
CA LEU A 289 16.29 18.16 0.69
C LEU A 289 17.37 18.35 -0.38
N HIS A 290 17.68 19.59 -0.74
CA HIS A 290 18.72 19.89 -1.74
C HIS A 290 20.12 19.57 -1.21
N GLY A 291 20.38 19.82 0.07
CA GLY A 291 21.68 19.63 0.70
C GLY A 291 21.94 18.22 1.25
N ALA A 292 20.92 17.37 1.33
CA ALA A 292 21.06 16.03 1.87
C ALA A 292 21.91 15.14 0.96
N GLY A 293 22.79 14.32 1.54
CA GLY A 293 23.55 13.31 0.81
C GLY A 293 22.64 12.24 0.20
N ALA A 294 21.62 11.84 0.95
CA ALA A 294 20.54 10.95 0.51
C ALA A 294 19.23 11.35 1.20
N ALA A 295 18.15 11.45 0.45
CA ALA A 295 16.84 11.80 0.98
C ALA A 295 15.72 10.96 0.37
N ALA A 296 14.66 10.74 1.11
CA ALA A 296 13.44 10.12 0.59
C ALA A 296 12.22 10.92 1.02
N VAL A 297 11.37 11.28 0.05
CA VAL A 297 10.06 11.88 0.27
C VAL A 297 9.00 10.84 -0.03
N HIS A 298 8.12 10.56 0.91
CA HIS A 298 7.09 9.54 0.75
C HIS A 298 5.78 9.97 1.39
N GLY A 299 4.70 9.76 0.65
CA GLY A 299 3.34 10.01 1.13
C GLY A 299 2.52 8.73 1.12
N ARG A 300 1.54 8.63 2.01
CA ARG A 300 0.64 7.48 2.04
C ARG A 300 -0.82 7.96 2.07
N MET A 301 -1.68 7.23 2.69
CA MET A 301 -3.13 7.38 2.63
C MET A 301 -3.61 8.83 2.89
N GLY A 302 -3.04 9.51 3.88
CA GLY A 302 -3.45 10.88 4.23
C GLY A 302 -3.24 11.91 3.11
N VAL A 303 -2.26 11.70 2.24
CA VAL A 303 -1.99 12.58 1.09
C VAL A 303 -2.62 12.07 -0.21
N SER A 304 -2.98 10.78 -0.27
CA SER A 304 -3.57 10.16 -1.45
C SER A 304 -5.09 10.28 -1.50
N THR A 305 -5.78 10.06 -0.37
CA THR A 305 -7.25 10.01 -0.32
C THR A 305 -7.88 11.39 -0.15
N GLN A 306 -7.50 12.31 -1.02
CA GLN A 306 -8.01 13.68 -1.06
C GLN A 306 -8.21 14.15 -2.51
N ALA A 307 -8.85 15.29 -2.71
CA ALA A 307 -9.22 15.80 -4.05
C ALA A 307 -8.04 15.88 -5.02
N HIS A 308 -6.84 16.21 -4.54
CA HIS A 308 -5.63 16.35 -5.35
C HIS A 308 -4.60 15.24 -5.09
N GLY A 309 -5.01 14.07 -4.60
CA GLY A 309 -4.10 12.99 -4.21
C GLY A 309 -3.16 12.54 -5.33
N VAL A 310 -3.64 12.50 -6.57
CA VAL A 310 -2.82 12.16 -7.74
C VAL A 310 -1.71 13.19 -7.97
N VAL A 311 -2.04 14.49 -7.88
CA VAL A 311 -1.05 15.59 -8.02
C VAL A 311 -0.06 15.57 -6.87
N CYS A 312 -0.51 15.26 -5.65
CA CYS A 312 0.38 15.08 -4.51
C CYS A 312 1.39 13.95 -4.74
N GLN A 313 0.95 12.80 -5.21
CA GLN A 313 1.84 11.68 -5.52
C GLN A 313 2.79 12.01 -6.67
N TRP A 314 2.32 12.72 -7.70
CA TRP A 314 3.18 13.22 -8.77
C TRP A 314 4.28 14.14 -8.22
N ALA A 315 3.94 15.12 -7.37
CA ALA A 315 4.90 16.05 -6.80
C ALA A 315 5.93 15.35 -5.90
N ILE A 316 5.51 14.33 -5.13
CA ILE A 316 6.39 13.47 -4.32
C ILE A 316 7.40 12.74 -5.22
N GLN A 317 6.95 12.13 -6.32
CA GLN A 317 7.85 11.47 -7.26
C GLN A 317 8.80 12.49 -7.91
N CYS A 318 8.30 13.65 -8.35
CA CYS A 318 9.14 14.71 -8.91
C CYS A 318 10.22 15.19 -7.91
N LEU A 319 9.90 15.34 -6.62
CA LEU A 319 10.89 15.70 -5.59
C LEU A 319 12.03 14.67 -5.52
N ASN A 320 11.71 13.37 -5.46
CA ASN A 320 12.72 12.31 -5.44
C ASN A 320 13.55 12.28 -6.75
N ILE A 321 12.92 12.54 -7.89
CA ILE A 321 13.58 12.57 -9.21
C ILE A 321 14.54 13.76 -9.29
N VAL A 322 14.07 14.99 -9.02
CA VAL A 322 14.87 16.19 -9.23
C VAL A 322 16.01 16.35 -8.23
N THR A 323 15.89 15.75 -7.05
CA THR A 323 16.97 15.69 -6.05
C THR A 323 17.95 14.53 -6.30
N GLY A 324 17.74 13.73 -7.37
CA GLY A 324 18.59 12.59 -7.69
C GLY A 324 18.46 11.42 -6.71
N ASN A 325 17.33 11.31 -6.01
CA ASN A 325 17.09 10.30 -5.00
C ASN A 325 16.22 9.13 -5.49
N LEU A 326 15.78 9.13 -6.75
CA LEU A 326 15.08 8.00 -7.33
C LEU A 326 16.06 6.88 -7.67
N ASP A 327 15.73 5.65 -7.31
CA ASP A 327 16.44 4.39 -7.59
C ASP A 327 17.93 4.43 -7.22
N ARG A 328 18.20 4.90 -6.01
CA ARG A 328 19.55 4.91 -5.43
C ARG A 328 19.54 4.53 -3.95
N PRO A 329 20.66 3.98 -3.42
CA PRO A 329 20.78 3.72 -1.98
C PRO A 329 20.55 4.99 -1.14
N GLY A 330 19.71 4.86 -0.12
CA GLY A 330 19.32 5.96 0.79
C GLY A 330 18.26 6.92 0.23
N GLY A 331 17.88 6.79 -1.03
CA GLY A 331 16.75 7.50 -1.63
C GLY A 331 15.48 6.66 -1.62
N THR A 332 14.71 6.74 -2.70
CA THR A 332 13.61 5.81 -2.98
C THR A 332 14.07 4.76 -3.99
N MET A 333 13.65 3.52 -3.80
CA MET A 333 14.09 2.37 -4.57
C MET A 333 12.92 1.59 -5.15
N PHE A 334 13.11 0.99 -6.32
CA PHE A 334 12.22 -0.06 -6.81
C PHE A 334 12.57 -1.37 -6.10
N THR A 335 11.54 -2.12 -5.76
CA THR A 335 11.71 -3.40 -5.06
C THR A 335 12.15 -4.51 -6.04
N SER A 336 12.97 -5.45 -5.56
CA SER A 336 13.33 -6.69 -6.28
C SER A 336 12.69 -7.87 -5.55
N PRO A 337 11.43 -8.20 -5.83
CA PRO A 337 10.73 -9.28 -5.15
C PRO A 337 11.25 -10.66 -5.61
N ALA A 338 11.11 -11.67 -4.74
CA ALA A 338 11.49 -13.06 -5.07
C ALA A 338 10.71 -13.61 -6.30
N VAL A 339 9.48 -13.13 -6.49
CA VAL A 339 8.69 -13.39 -7.71
C VAL A 339 8.43 -12.04 -8.38
N ASP A 340 9.12 -11.76 -9.46
CA ASP A 340 8.98 -10.52 -10.22
C ASP A 340 7.70 -10.53 -11.07
N LEU A 341 6.63 -10.01 -10.50
CA LEU A 341 5.32 -9.93 -11.16
C LEU A 341 5.30 -8.96 -12.36
N VAL A 342 6.18 -7.95 -12.33
CA VAL A 342 6.30 -6.93 -13.39
C VAL A 342 7.18 -7.42 -14.52
N GLY A 343 8.40 -7.84 -14.25
CA GLY A 343 9.36 -8.31 -15.25
C GLY A 343 8.91 -9.56 -15.97
N HIS A 344 8.25 -10.48 -15.27
CA HIS A 344 7.66 -11.68 -15.87
C HIS A 344 6.27 -11.45 -16.49
N LYS A 345 5.77 -10.21 -16.50
CA LYS A 345 4.45 -9.83 -17.08
C LYS A 345 3.27 -10.65 -16.50
N LEU A 346 3.36 -11.03 -15.25
CA LEU A 346 2.30 -11.78 -14.56
C LEU A 346 1.12 -10.88 -14.19
N LEU A 347 1.35 -9.58 -14.04
CA LEU A 347 0.34 -8.57 -13.82
C LEU A 347 0.31 -7.56 -14.97
N GLY A 348 -0.86 -6.99 -15.25
CA GLY A 348 -1.03 -5.97 -16.28
C GLY A 348 -0.33 -4.66 -15.90
N ALA A 349 0.27 -3.99 -16.89
CA ALA A 349 0.96 -2.72 -16.70
C ALA A 349 0.05 -1.62 -16.13
N GLY A 350 -1.23 -1.72 -16.37
CA GLY A 350 -2.25 -0.73 -16.07
C GLY A 350 -2.86 -0.16 -17.36
N HIS A 351 -4.09 0.26 -17.26
CA HIS A 351 -4.83 0.99 -18.30
C HIS A 351 -5.92 1.82 -17.62
N LEU A 352 -6.42 2.82 -18.29
CA LEU A 352 -7.43 3.73 -17.77
C LEU A 352 -8.59 3.86 -18.76
N GLY A 353 -9.80 3.64 -18.29
CA GLY A 353 -11.02 3.93 -19.05
C GLY A 353 -11.32 2.96 -20.18
N ALA A 354 -10.80 1.71 -20.15
CA ALA A 354 -11.16 0.66 -21.09
C ALA A 354 -12.67 0.32 -21.02
N TRP A 355 -13.28 0.49 -19.87
CA TRP A 355 -14.71 0.55 -19.66
C TRP A 355 -15.07 1.53 -18.54
N ARG A 356 -16.36 1.71 -18.30
CA ARG A 356 -16.86 2.66 -17.31
C ARG A 356 -17.93 2.01 -16.45
N SER A 357 -18.10 2.55 -15.23
CA SER A 357 -19.24 2.21 -14.39
C SER A 357 -20.55 2.55 -15.10
N ARG A 358 -21.55 1.73 -14.93
CA ARG A 358 -22.81 1.80 -15.66
C ARG A 358 -23.63 3.02 -15.25
N VAL A 359 -23.71 3.31 -13.95
CA VAL A 359 -24.60 4.36 -13.42
C VAL A 359 -23.97 5.75 -13.59
N ARG A 360 -22.70 5.93 -13.20
CA ARG A 360 -22.04 7.26 -13.19
C ARG A 360 -21.04 7.48 -14.31
N GLY A 361 -20.76 6.46 -15.11
CA GLY A 361 -19.78 6.58 -16.18
C GLY A 361 -18.33 6.83 -15.72
N LEU A 362 -17.98 6.49 -14.46
CA LEU A 362 -16.63 6.65 -13.96
C LEU A 362 -15.70 5.64 -14.63
N PRO A 363 -14.47 6.06 -15.01
CA PRO A 363 -13.53 5.18 -15.68
C PRO A 363 -13.00 4.10 -14.73
N GLU A 364 -12.78 2.95 -15.28
CA GLU A 364 -11.99 1.88 -14.67
C GLU A 364 -10.50 2.25 -14.69
N PHE A 365 -9.70 1.68 -13.75
CA PHE A 365 -8.24 1.66 -13.80
C PHE A 365 -7.70 0.28 -13.43
N GLY A 366 -6.82 -0.26 -14.27
CA GLY A 366 -6.13 -1.53 -14.03
C GLY A 366 -7.04 -2.75 -13.90
N GLY A 367 -8.28 -2.67 -14.41
CA GLY A 367 -9.26 -3.76 -14.33
C GLY A 367 -10.31 -3.58 -13.24
N GLU A 368 -10.26 -2.51 -12.46
CA GLU A 368 -11.19 -2.26 -11.35
C GLU A 368 -11.98 -0.96 -11.55
N LEU A 369 -13.25 -1.01 -11.22
CA LEU A 369 -14.11 0.18 -11.10
C LEU A 369 -13.89 0.83 -9.72
N PRO A 370 -14.06 2.16 -9.60
CA PRO A 370 -14.01 2.83 -8.31
C PRO A 370 -15.03 2.25 -7.33
N VAL A 371 -14.58 1.82 -6.14
CA VAL A 371 -15.49 1.22 -5.14
C VAL A 371 -16.57 2.19 -4.66
N SER A 372 -16.36 3.48 -4.82
CA SER A 372 -17.36 4.51 -4.49
C SER A 372 -18.67 4.42 -5.30
N VAL A 373 -18.69 3.68 -6.41
CA VAL A 373 -19.90 3.44 -7.19
C VAL A 373 -20.57 2.10 -6.90
N LEU A 374 -19.96 1.23 -6.12
CA LEU A 374 -20.44 -0.14 -5.91
C LEU A 374 -21.90 -0.20 -5.42
N ALA A 375 -22.25 0.64 -4.46
CA ALA A 375 -23.62 0.67 -3.93
C ALA A 375 -24.66 1.09 -5.01
N GLU A 376 -24.31 2.06 -5.84
CA GLU A 376 -25.17 2.53 -6.93
C GLU A 376 -25.32 1.46 -8.01
N GLU A 377 -24.23 0.77 -8.35
CA GLU A 377 -24.26 -0.33 -9.33
C GLU A 377 -25.14 -1.50 -8.87
N ILE A 378 -25.18 -1.79 -7.56
CA ILE A 378 -26.04 -2.83 -6.98
C ILE A 378 -27.50 -2.39 -6.94
N LEU A 379 -27.77 -1.13 -6.55
CA LEU A 379 -29.11 -0.66 -6.24
C LEU A 379 -29.89 -0.16 -7.47
N THR A 380 -29.21 0.15 -8.56
CA THR A 380 -29.86 0.68 -9.78
C THR A 380 -30.12 -0.45 -10.76
N PRO A 381 -31.39 -0.83 -11.03
CA PRO A 381 -31.72 -1.82 -12.05
C PRO A 381 -31.27 -1.41 -13.45
N GLY A 382 -30.95 -2.37 -14.30
CA GLY A 382 -30.58 -2.16 -15.69
C GLY A 382 -29.37 -3.01 -16.11
N GLU A 383 -29.09 -3.03 -17.43
CA GLU A 383 -27.97 -3.74 -18.05
C GLU A 383 -26.67 -2.92 -18.01
#